data_e6f2afcbd2a0d487c2315623351f95ba
#
_entry.id   e6f2afcbd2a0d487c2315623351f95ba
#
_cell.length_a   1.000
_cell.length_b   1.000
_cell.length_c   1.000
_cell.angle_alpha   90.00
_cell.angle_beta   90.00
_cell.angle_gamma   90.00
#
_symmetry.space_group_name_H-M   'P 1'
#
loop_
_entity.id
_entity.type
_entity.pdbx_description
1 polymer ?
#
loop_
_entity_poly.entity_id
_entity_poly.type
_entity_poly.pdbx_seq_one_letter_code
_entity_poly.pdbx_strand_id
1 'polypeptide(L)'
;MTPTTADLRPLPAAGETEAPRLRRPRPEDASAVWELIAACAPLDRNSLYCNLLQCDHFAETCVAAELDGEIVGWISGYIPPNEPDTLFVWQVAVGEAGRGRGLARRMLDAILERAVCADVDRVKTTITKDNAASWGLFGSFA
;
A
#
# COMPACT_ATOMS: atom_id res chain seq x y z
N MET A 1 25.32 19.55 -24.93
CA MET A 1 24.93 19.69 -24.41
C MET A 1 24.06 19.98 -23.97
N THR A 2 23.62 20.13 -23.96
CA THR A 2 22.74 20.53 -23.43
C THR A 2 21.80 19.85 -23.03
N PRO A 3 21.91 18.90 -22.87
CA PRO A 3 21.12 18.06 -22.40
C PRO A 3 20.39 18.38 -21.41
N THR A 4 20.76 19.03 -21.05
CA THR A 4 20.18 19.61 -20.05
C THR A 4 18.79 19.86 -20.27
N THR A 5 18.29 19.75 -21.37
CA THR A 5 16.93 20.03 -21.58
C THR A 5 16.03 19.25 -20.70
N ALA A 6 16.39 18.03 -20.48
CA ALA A 6 15.59 17.24 -19.59
C ALA A 6 15.64 17.77 -18.20
N ASP A 7 16.72 18.35 -17.88
CA ASP A 7 16.86 18.85 -16.56
C ASP A 7 16.11 20.12 -16.35
N LEU A 8 15.55 20.63 -17.41
CA LEU A 8 14.77 21.83 -17.30
C LEU A 8 13.36 21.53 -16.89
N ARG A 9 13.02 20.27 -16.67
CA ARG A 9 11.75 19.98 -16.05
C ARG A 9 11.69 20.74 -14.77
N PRO A 10 10.56 21.39 -14.48
CA PRO A 10 10.43 22.09 -13.24
C PRO A 10 10.62 21.12 -12.10
N LEU A 11 11.40 21.50 -11.13
CA LEU A 11 11.42 20.77 -9.89
C LEU A 11 10.12 21.03 -9.17
N PRO A 12 9.66 20.08 -8.37
CA PRO A 12 8.47 20.34 -7.57
C PRO A 12 8.70 21.55 -6.72
N ALA A 13 7.71 22.41 -6.64
CA ALA A 13 7.78 23.58 -5.79
C ALA A 13 7.84 23.13 -4.33
N ALA A 14 8.28 24.00 -3.48
CA ALA A 14 8.30 23.70 -2.07
C ALA A 14 6.89 23.31 -1.64
N GLY A 15 6.76 22.13 -1.06
CA GLY A 15 5.45 21.61 -0.68
C GLY A 15 4.79 20.76 -1.74
N GLU A 16 5.28 20.82 -2.97
CA GLU A 16 4.80 19.91 -3.99
C GLU A 16 5.79 18.77 -4.09
N THR A 17 5.36 17.59 -3.79
CA THR A 17 6.20 16.41 -3.94
C THR A 17 5.55 15.49 -4.93
N GLU A 18 6.34 14.71 -5.63
CA GLU A 18 5.80 13.69 -6.49
C GLU A 18 4.90 12.78 -5.68
N ALA A 19 3.79 12.40 -6.26
CA ALA A 19 2.93 11.41 -5.63
C ALA A 19 3.61 10.05 -5.69
N PRO A 20 3.52 9.25 -4.64
CA PRO A 20 4.04 7.89 -4.69
C PRO A 20 3.38 7.10 -5.81
N ARG A 21 4.17 6.28 -6.50
CA ARG A 21 3.67 5.43 -7.56
C ARG A 21 3.10 4.15 -6.96
N LEU A 22 1.86 3.85 -7.28
CA LEU A 22 1.20 2.66 -6.78
C LEU A 22 1.39 1.53 -7.79
N ARG A 23 1.81 0.37 -7.33
CA ARG A 23 2.05 -0.77 -8.22
C ARG A 23 1.86 -2.09 -7.48
N ARG A 24 1.72 -3.16 -8.25
CA ARG A 24 1.75 -4.49 -7.68
C ARG A 24 3.14 -4.75 -7.09
N PRO A 25 3.22 -5.45 -5.97
CA PRO A 25 4.52 -5.82 -5.43
C PRO A 25 5.16 -6.92 -6.27
N ARG A 26 6.44 -7.10 -6.07
CA ARG A 26 7.23 -8.18 -6.67
C ARG A 26 7.93 -8.91 -5.52
N PRO A 27 8.36 -10.16 -5.72
CA PRO A 27 9.08 -10.88 -4.65
C PRO A 27 10.26 -10.09 -4.08
N GLU A 28 10.95 -9.33 -4.91
CA GLU A 28 12.09 -8.51 -4.49
C GLU A 28 11.71 -7.43 -3.47
N ASP A 29 10.43 -7.07 -3.39
CA ASP A 29 9.97 -6.04 -2.47
C ASP A 29 9.82 -6.55 -1.03
N ALA A 30 9.88 -7.86 -0.82
CA ALA A 30 9.55 -8.45 0.49
C ALA A 30 10.35 -7.85 1.65
N SER A 31 11.65 -7.67 1.47
CA SER A 31 12.51 -7.11 2.53
C SER A 31 12.12 -5.68 2.87
N ALA A 32 11.88 -4.86 1.86
CA ALA A 32 11.51 -3.46 2.06
C ALA A 32 10.13 -3.37 2.75
N VAL A 33 9.20 -4.23 2.37
CA VAL A 33 7.88 -4.29 3.00
C VAL A 33 8.02 -4.68 4.47
N TRP A 34 8.83 -5.70 4.74
CA TRP A 34 9.04 -6.18 6.11
C TRP A 34 9.62 -5.06 6.99
N GLU A 35 10.58 -4.32 6.47
CA GLU A 35 11.18 -3.20 7.19
C GLU A 35 10.19 -2.05 7.40
N LEU A 36 9.38 -1.76 6.40
CA LEU A 36 8.35 -0.73 6.52
C LEU A 36 7.36 -1.06 7.64
N ILE A 37 6.87 -2.29 7.68
CA ILE A 37 5.94 -2.71 8.71
C ILE A 37 6.58 -2.62 10.09
N ALA A 38 7.84 -3.01 10.21
CA ALA A 38 8.56 -2.93 11.47
C ALA A 38 8.68 -1.50 11.99
N ALA A 39 8.72 -0.52 11.08
CA ALA A 39 8.81 0.88 11.44
C ALA A 39 7.43 1.51 11.72
N CYS A 40 6.35 0.82 11.44
CA CYS A 40 5.00 1.36 11.58
C CYS A 40 4.31 0.79 12.82
N ALA A 41 4.69 1.27 13.99
CA ALA A 41 3.95 0.90 15.21
C ALA A 41 2.54 1.48 15.12
N PRO A 42 1.53 0.81 15.63
CA PRO A 42 1.54 -0.42 16.43
C PRO A 42 1.29 -1.71 15.62
N LEU A 43 1.66 -1.74 14.35
CA LEU A 43 1.39 -2.92 13.54
C LEU A 43 2.19 -4.13 14.00
N ASP A 44 1.57 -5.29 13.96
CA ASP A 44 2.24 -6.55 14.23
C ASP A 44 3.15 -6.90 13.06
N ARG A 45 4.34 -7.39 13.40
CA ARG A 45 5.30 -7.79 12.38
C ARG A 45 4.98 -9.18 11.90
N ASN A 46 5.04 -9.38 10.59
CA ASN A 46 4.96 -10.70 9.99
C ASN A 46 6.38 -11.24 9.81
N SER A 47 6.49 -12.53 9.52
CA SER A 47 7.78 -13.06 9.12
C SER A 47 8.13 -12.53 7.73
N LEU A 48 9.42 -12.51 7.42
CA LEU A 48 9.86 -12.12 6.08
C LEU A 48 9.25 -13.06 5.03
N TYR A 49 9.14 -14.34 5.36
CA TYR A 49 8.55 -15.32 4.46
C TYR A 49 7.08 -14.99 4.17
N CYS A 50 6.33 -14.57 5.17
CA CYS A 50 4.95 -14.17 4.98
C CYS A 50 4.87 -13.00 3.98
N ASN A 51 5.72 -12.00 4.16
CA ASN A 51 5.74 -10.85 3.24
C ASN A 51 6.18 -11.28 1.83
N LEU A 52 7.09 -12.24 1.72
CA LEU A 52 7.48 -12.77 0.42
C LEU A 52 6.29 -13.41 -0.31
N LEU A 53 5.50 -14.23 0.40
CA LEU A 53 4.33 -14.85 -0.20
C LEU A 53 3.30 -13.80 -0.62
N GLN A 54 3.12 -12.76 0.17
CA GLN A 54 2.22 -11.67 -0.20
C GLN A 54 2.67 -10.97 -1.47
N CYS A 55 3.97 -10.72 -1.58
CA CYS A 55 4.53 -10.04 -2.76
C CYS A 55 4.54 -10.91 -4.01
N ASP A 56 4.47 -12.22 -3.85
CA ASP A 56 4.51 -13.18 -4.94
C ASP A 56 3.12 -13.74 -5.23
N HIS A 57 2.62 -14.58 -4.34
CA HIS A 57 1.37 -15.30 -4.56
C HIS A 57 0.14 -14.40 -4.51
N PHE A 58 0.18 -13.36 -3.69
CA PHE A 58 -0.97 -12.48 -3.48
C PHE A 58 -0.77 -11.09 -4.08
N ALA A 59 0.14 -10.96 -5.04
CA ALA A 59 0.48 -9.66 -5.63
C ALA A 59 -0.73 -8.95 -6.24
N GLU A 60 -1.71 -9.70 -6.77
CA GLU A 60 -2.88 -9.10 -7.41
C GLU A 60 -3.77 -8.33 -6.43
N THR A 61 -3.72 -8.68 -5.15
CA THR A 61 -4.53 -8.06 -4.12
C THR A 61 -3.70 -7.30 -3.08
N CYS A 62 -2.44 -7.04 -3.41
CA CYS A 62 -1.55 -6.22 -2.59
C CYS A 62 -1.08 -5.02 -3.40
N VAL A 63 -0.65 -3.96 -2.73
CA VAL A 63 -0.13 -2.78 -3.41
C VAL A 63 1.05 -2.22 -2.65
N ALA A 64 2.07 -1.81 -3.39
CA ALA A 64 3.22 -1.08 -2.87
C ALA A 64 3.19 0.33 -3.42
N ALA A 65 3.47 1.30 -2.57
CA ALA A 65 3.62 2.69 -2.96
C ALA A 65 5.10 3.04 -2.93
N GLU A 66 5.62 3.43 -4.07
CA GLU A 66 7.04 3.71 -4.23
C GLU A 66 7.27 5.20 -4.44
N LEU A 67 8.22 5.77 -3.71
CA LEU A 67 8.61 7.15 -3.87
C LEU A 67 10.14 7.19 -3.86
N ASP A 68 10.73 7.74 -4.92
CA ASP A 68 12.19 7.84 -5.06
C ASP A 68 12.90 6.49 -4.87
N GLY A 69 12.31 5.43 -5.39
CA GLY A 69 12.90 4.10 -5.31
C GLY A 69 12.68 3.37 -4.00
N GLU A 70 11.97 3.97 -3.05
CA GLU A 70 11.72 3.37 -1.75
C GLU A 70 10.24 3.07 -1.55
N ILE A 71 9.95 2.00 -0.86
CA ILE A 71 8.57 1.64 -0.51
C ILE A 71 8.14 2.48 0.69
N VAL A 72 7.16 3.34 0.49
CA VAL A 72 6.66 4.23 1.54
C VAL A 72 5.24 3.87 1.98
N GLY A 73 4.60 2.93 1.30
CA GLY A 73 3.27 2.48 1.66
C GLY A 73 3.04 1.05 1.22
N TRP A 74 2.16 0.37 1.91
CA TRP A 74 1.88 -1.04 1.67
C TRP A 74 0.47 -1.40 2.12
N ILE A 75 -0.24 -2.13 1.29
CA ILE A 75 -1.45 -2.83 1.72
C ILE A 75 -1.32 -4.28 1.29
N SER A 76 -1.53 -5.19 2.22
CA SER A 76 -1.67 -6.60 1.91
C SER A 76 -3.14 -6.99 2.05
N GLY A 77 -3.60 -7.81 1.13
CA GLY A 77 -4.97 -8.28 1.15
C GLY A 77 -5.13 -9.54 0.32
N TYR A 78 -6.29 -10.15 0.42
CA TYR A 78 -6.65 -11.29 -0.40
C TYR A 78 -8.18 -11.43 -0.44
N ILE A 79 -8.65 -12.21 -1.38
CA ILE A 79 -10.07 -12.54 -1.48
C ILE A 79 -10.24 -13.91 -0.85
N PRO A 80 -10.94 -14.01 0.30
CA PRO A 80 -11.11 -15.32 0.94
C PRO A 80 -11.82 -16.29 0.02
N PRO A 81 -11.40 -17.56 -0.03
CA PRO A 81 -12.03 -18.52 -0.94
C PRO A 81 -13.54 -18.69 -0.74
N ASN A 82 -14.02 -18.51 0.49
CA ASN A 82 -15.43 -18.67 0.80
C ASN A 82 -16.24 -17.39 0.61
N GLU A 83 -15.59 -16.28 0.31
CA GLU A 83 -16.24 -14.97 0.20
C GLU A 83 -15.72 -14.26 -1.05
N PRO A 84 -16.12 -14.72 -2.24
CA PRO A 84 -15.55 -14.16 -3.49
C PRO A 84 -15.96 -12.70 -3.74
N ASP A 85 -16.90 -12.18 -3.00
CA ASP A 85 -17.34 -10.79 -3.09
C ASP A 85 -16.59 -9.87 -2.12
N THR A 86 -15.60 -10.40 -1.39
CA THR A 86 -14.94 -9.69 -0.30
C THR A 86 -13.44 -9.56 -0.53
N LEU A 87 -12.91 -8.36 -0.32
CA LEU A 87 -11.47 -8.17 -0.18
C LEU A 87 -11.17 -8.09 1.31
N PHE A 88 -10.39 -9.03 1.81
CA PHE A 88 -9.91 -8.97 3.19
C PHE A 88 -8.58 -8.21 3.20
N VAL A 89 -8.54 -7.11 3.94
CA VAL A 89 -7.31 -6.33 4.09
C VAL A 89 -6.57 -6.85 5.30
N TRP A 90 -5.37 -7.34 5.07
CA TRP A 90 -4.53 -7.95 6.10
C TRP A 90 -3.80 -6.87 6.91
N GLN A 91 -3.03 -6.03 6.23
CA GLN A 91 -2.34 -4.90 6.87
C GLN A 91 -2.27 -3.69 5.97
N VAL A 92 -2.26 -2.52 6.61
CA VAL A 92 -2.01 -1.25 5.94
C VAL A 92 -0.85 -0.59 6.67
N ALA A 93 0.21 -0.25 5.96
CA ALA A 93 1.36 0.44 6.51
C ALA A 93 1.68 1.66 5.68
N VAL A 94 1.80 2.82 6.32
CA VAL A 94 2.21 4.04 5.64
C VAL A 94 3.40 4.60 6.42
N GLY A 95 4.55 4.64 5.77
CA GLY A 95 5.76 5.17 6.36
C GLY A 95 5.69 6.68 6.50
N GLU A 96 6.60 7.23 7.27
CA GLU A 96 6.62 8.66 7.55
C GLU A 96 6.64 9.50 6.28
N ALA A 97 7.43 9.08 5.28
CA ALA A 97 7.53 9.80 4.01
C ALA A 97 6.23 9.79 3.20
N GLY A 98 5.35 8.84 3.46
CA GLY A 98 4.08 8.74 2.73
C GLY A 98 2.90 9.37 3.43
N ARG A 99 3.08 9.83 4.67
CA ARG A 99 1.96 10.34 5.47
C ARG A 99 1.47 11.70 5.00
N GLY A 100 0.21 11.98 5.32
CA GLY A 100 -0.38 13.28 5.00
C GLY A 100 -0.81 13.44 3.55
N ARG A 101 -0.85 12.35 2.78
CA ARG A 101 -1.17 12.39 1.36
C ARG A 101 -2.44 11.64 0.98
N GLY A 102 -3.16 11.11 1.96
CA GLY A 102 -4.30 10.24 1.67
C GLY A 102 -3.86 8.94 1.00
N LEU A 103 -2.64 8.51 1.26
CA LEU A 103 -2.03 7.40 0.55
C LEU A 103 -2.74 6.08 0.80
N ALA A 104 -3.12 5.82 2.05
CA ALA A 104 -3.81 4.58 2.39
C ALA A 104 -5.10 4.41 1.60
N ARG A 105 -5.89 5.48 1.47
CA ARG A 105 -7.13 5.45 0.70
C ARG A 105 -6.84 5.21 -0.77
N ARG A 106 -5.84 5.88 -1.30
CA ARG A 106 -5.46 5.73 -2.71
C ARG A 106 -4.98 4.30 -2.99
N MET A 107 -4.22 3.72 -2.08
CA MET A 107 -3.75 2.35 -2.22
C MET A 107 -4.92 1.36 -2.23
N LEU A 108 -5.87 1.53 -1.33
CA LEU A 108 -7.01 0.64 -1.28
C LEU A 108 -7.86 0.78 -2.53
N ASP A 109 -8.11 2.00 -2.98
CA ASP A 109 -8.83 2.23 -4.23
C ASP A 109 -8.12 1.57 -5.41
N ALA A 110 -6.80 1.64 -5.45
CA ALA A 110 -6.02 1.04 -6.53
C ALA A 110 -6.21 -0.48 -6.60
N ILE A 111 -6.29 -1.16 -5.46
CA ILE A 111 -6.56 -2.59 -5.44
C ILE A 111 -7.97 -2.87 -5.93
N LEU A 112 -8.95 -2.12 -5.43
CA LEU A 112 -10.35 -2.34 -5.76
C LEU A 112 -10.66 -2.10 -7.24
N GLU A 113 -9.86 -1.28 -7.92
CA GLU A 113 -10.04 -1.02 -9.34
C GLU A 113 -9.47 -2.11 -10.25
N ARG A 114 -8.71 -3.04 -9.69
CA ARG A 114 -8.10 -4.10 -10.50
C ARG A 114 -9.14 -5.13 -10.93
N ALA A 115 -8.87 -5.78 -12.07
CA ALA A 115 -9.77 -6.80 -12.61
C ALA A 115 -10.06 -7.93 -11.63
N VAL A 116 -9.08 -8.31 -10.80
CA VAL A 116 -9.27 -9.37 -9.81
C VAL A 116 -10.37 -9.03 -8.80
N CYS A 117 -10.63 -7.74 -8.59
CA CYS A 117 -11.65 -7.26 -7.67
C CYS A 117 -12.95 -6.87 -8.35
N ALA A 118 -13.18 -7.29 -9.61
CA ALA A 118 -14.37 -6.90 -10.35
C ALA A 118 -15.68 -7.29 -9.65
N ASP A 119 -15.69 -8.40 -8.94
CA ASP A 119 -16.86 -8.87 -8.23
C ASP A 119 -16.85 -8.54 -6.74
N VAL A 120 -15.88 -7.76 -6.29
CA VAL A 120 -15.76 -7.39 -4.89
C VAL A 120 -16.67 -6.20 -4.59
N ASP A 121 -17.55 -6.37 -3.61
CA ASP A 121 -18.40 -5.28 -3.13
C ASP A 121 -18.28 -5.06 -1.62
N ARG A 122 -17.37 -5.78 -0.97
CA ARG A 122 -17.13 -5.66 0.48
C ARG A 122 -15.65 -5.60 0.78
N VAL A 123 -15.31 -4.78 1.77
CA VAL A 123 -13.97 -4.75 2.34
C VAL A 123 -14.08 -5.15 3.80
N LYS A 124 -13.28 -6.13 4.20
CA LYS A 124 -13.28 -6.64 5.57
C LYS A 124 -11.87 -6.54 6.13
N THR A 125 -11.76 -6.22 7.39
CA THR A 125 -10.46 -6.14 8.05
C THR A 125 -10.61 -6.37 9.55
N THR A 126 -9.47 -6.64 10.20
CA THR A 126 -9.42 -6.72 11.66
C THR A 126 -8.61 -5.53 12.16
N ILE A 127 -9.18 -4.75 13.07
CA ILE A 127 -8.54 -3.55 13.58
C ILE A 127 -8.45 -3.64 15.09
N THR A 128 -7.26 -3.40 15.65
CA THR A 128 -7.08 -3.34 17.08
C THR A 128 -7.65 -2.02 17.61
N LYS A 129 -8.06 -1.99 18.89
CA LYS A 129 -8.73 -0.83 19.47
C LYS A 129 -7.87 0.43 19.45
N ASP A 130 -6.57 0.27 19.53
CA ASP A 130 -5.63 1.40 19.57
C ASP A 130 -5.10 1.83 18.22
N ASN A 131 -5.61 1.27 17.12
CA ASN A 131 -5.18 1.65 15.78
C ASN A 131 -6.14 2.69 15.21
N ALA A 132 -6.02 3.92 15.68
CA ALA A 132 -6.90 5.01 15.27
C ALA A 132 -6.82 5.32 13.77
N ALA A 133 -5.64 5.18 13.19
CA ALA A 133 -5.47 5.47 11.76
C ALA A 133 -6.28 4.50 10.89
N SER A 134 -6.27 3.21 11.25
CA SER A 134 -7.06 2.22 10.51
C SER A 134 -8.56 2.44 10.71
N TRP A 135 -8.98 2.76 11.93
CA TRP A 135 -10.39 3.08 12.19
C TRP A 135 -10.84 4.26 11.33
N GLY A 136 -9.99 5.29 11.21
CA GLY A 136 -10.31 6.44 10.37
C GLY A 136 -10.43 6.07 8.90
N LEU A 137 -9.49 5.29 8.40
CA LEU A 137 -9.49 4.86 7.00
C LEU A 137 -10.73 4.03 6.67
N PHE A 138 -10.98 2.96 7.43
CA PHE A 138 -12.07 2.04 7.08
C PHE A 138 -13.44 2.62 7.41
N GLY A 139 -13.52 3.50 8.40
CA GLY A 139 -14.75 4.21 8.67
C GLY A 139 -15.21 5.06 7.49
N SER A 140 -14.27 5.59 6.71
CA SER A 140 -14.61 6.41 5.55
C SER A 140 -15.17 5.59 4.38
N PHE A 141 -15.01 4.26 4.41
CA PHE A 141 -15.56 3.37 3.39
C PHE A 141 -16.95 2.82 3.77
N ALA A 142 -17.33 2.96 5.01
CA ALA A 142 -18.60 2.38 5.50
C ALA A 142 -19.83 3.15 5.00
#